data_6a149d982ca490b2512ac23a4faafefd
#
_entry.id   6a149d982ca490b2512ac23a4faafefd
#
_cell.length_a   1.000
_cell.length_b   1.000
_cell.length_c   1.000
_cell.angle_alpha   90.00
_cell.angle_beta   90.00
_cell.angle_gamma   90.00
#
_symmetry.space_group_name_H-M   'P 1'
#
loop_
_entity.id
_entity.type
_entity.pdbx_description
1 polymer ?
#
loop_
_entity_poly.entity_id
_entity_poly.type
_entity_poly.pdbx_seq_one_letter_code
_entity_poly.pdbx_strand_id
1 'polypeptide(L)'
;MSASTQGPPPDSGWIDEIHQGVRYGLAGRVIAEGQSPFQRVTIIESERYGKGLLLDGCWMTAERQERHYHEPLVHPALCGAEDIERVLVIGGGDGGTARECLRHPGVCHLDLVEIDPLVVEWSQLHLPSIGGGCWSDPRFHLTVGDGIAWAAQAPAASYDVVIVDGSDPAGPAEGLFNRAFFEQCRRLLRPGGLFATQSESPEAFREVHLATVKLLREVFGHADPLYGWVPMYPSGWWSWTFAAPDGPRYRTPRPERAAAVAEGCQIWSPRWQHGAFEAIPAAIERALHS
;
A
#
# COMPACT_ATOMS: atom_id res chain seq x y z
N MET A 1 21.95 -21.11 20.80
CA MET A 1 22.60 -20.15 19.88
C MET A 1 22.57 -18.79 20.57
N SER A 2 23.72 -18.25 20.94
CA SER A 2 23.83 -16.94 21.59
C SER A 2 23.48 -15.88 20.56
N ALA A 3 22.41 -15.12 20.77
CA ALA A 3 22.13 -13.93 20.00
C ALA A 3 23.23 -12.90 20.35
N SER A 4 24.16 -12.68 19.44
CA SER A 4 25.12 -11.60 19.59
C SER A 4 24.40 -10.29 19.39
N THR A 5 24.32 -9.46 20.43
CA THR A 5 23.96 -8.04 20.32
C THR A 5 25.12 -7.32 19.62
N GLN A 6 25.24 -7.49 18.32
CA GLN A 6 26.21 -6.76 17.52
C GLN A 6 25.63 -5.38 17.22
N GLY A 7 26.42 -4.34 17.41
CA GLY A 7 26.12 -3.00 16.88
C GLY A 7 26.06 -3.02 15.35
N PRO A 8 25.71 -1.88 14.74
CA PRO A 8 25.67 -1.79 13.28
C PRO A 8 27.03 -2.17 12.69
N PRO A 9 27.06 -2.76 11.48
CA PRO A 9 28.30 -3.07 10.77
C PRO A 9 29.22 -1.86 10.67
N PRO A 10 30.57 -2.05 10.56
CA PRO A 10 31.48 -0.97 10.23
C PRO A 10 30.96 -0.21 9.00
N ASP A 11 31.08 1.12 9.00
CA ASP A 11 30.57 2.03 7.96
C ASP A 11 29.04 2.14 7.83
N SER A 12 28.28 1.63 8.78
CA SER A 12 26.82 1.86 8.89
C SER A 12 26.48 2.54 10.21
N GLY A 13 25.35 3.25 10.23
CA GLY A 13 24.76 3.85 11.42
C GLY A 13 23.39 3.28 11.69
N TRP A 14 22.70 3.80 12.70
CA TRP A 14 21.28 3.58 12.90
C TRP A 14 20.50 4.64 12.12
N ILE A 15 19.57 4.19 11.29
CA ILE A 15 18.62 5.03 10.59
C ILE A 15 17.29 4.83 11.31
N ASP A 16 16.77 5.92 11.87
CA ASP A 16 15.66 5.87 12.83
C ASP A 16 14.44 6.60 12.29
N GLU A 17 13.30 5.97 12.45
CA GLU A 17 12.01 6.62 12.48
C GLU A 17 11.57 6.75 13.94
N ILE A 18 11.17 7.96 14.36
CA ILE A 18 10.72 8.22 15.73
C ILE A 18 9.25 8.61 15.69
N HIS A 19 8.43 7.79 16.34
CA HIS A 19 7.00 8.04 16.43
C HIS A 19 6.53 7.93 17.90
N GLN A 20 5.87 8.98 18.41
CA GLN A 20 5.31 9.07 19.77
C GLN A 20 6.29 8.62 20.89
N GLY A 21 7.57 8.97 20.76
CA GLY A 21 8.59 8.60 21.74
C GLY A 21 9.14 7.18 21.61
N VAL A 22 8.70 6.41 20.62
CA VAL A 22 9.27 5.11 20.27
C VAL A 22 10.23 5.27 19.09
N ARG A 23 11.37 4.62 19.17
CA ARG A 23 12.41 4.63 18.13
C ARG A 23 12.40 3.29 17.39
N TYR A 24 12.19 3.36 16.09
CA TYR A 24 12.24 2.23 15.17
C TYR A 24 13.50 2.37 14.31
N GLY A 25 14.56 1.63 14.64
CA GLY A 25 15.87 1.78 14.03
C GLY A 25 16.29 0.58 13.20
N LEU A 26 16.86 0.84 12.04
CA LEU A 26 17.49 -0.15 11.18
C LEU A 26 18.97 0.22 10.97
N ALA A 27 19.85 -0.76 11.15
CA ALA A 27 21.27 -0.57 10.82
C ALA A 27 21.45 -0.49 9.30
N GLY A 28 22.06 0.58 8.81
CA GLY A 28 22.24 0.82 7.39
C GLY A 28 23.03 2.08 7.10
N ARG A 29 23.11 2.43 5.83
CA ARG A 29 23.74 3.67 5.36
C ARG A 29 22.86 4.36 4.33
N VAL A 30 22.89 5.67 4.30
CA VAL A 30 22.27 6.47 3.22
C VAL A 30 23.15 6.34 1.97
N ILE A 31 22.54 6.01 0.84
CA ILE A 31 23.24 5.89 -0.45
C ILE A 31 22.82 6.98 -1.45
N ALA A 32 21.64 7.57 -1.26
CA ALA A 32 21.20 8.76 -1.99
C ALA A 32 20.22 9.56 -1.13
N GLU A 33 20.28 10.89 -1.21
CA GLU A 33 19.34 11.80 -0.55
C GLU A 33 19.06 13.00 -1.46
N GLY A 34 17.81 13.38 -1.60
CA GLY A 34 17.38 14.51 -2.42
C GLY A 34 16.07 15.13 -1.90
N GLN A 35 15.81 16.36 -2.34
CA GLN A 35 14.60 17.10 -2.02
C GLN A 35 13.78 17.30 -3.28
N SER A 36 12.54 16.82 -3.28
CA SER A 36 11.55 17.16 -4.29
C SER A 36 10.72 18.38 -3.84
N PRO A 37 9.84 18.92 -4.67
CA PRO A 37 8.86 19.93 -4.23
C PRO A 37 7.90 19.44 -3.16
N PHE A 38 7.79 18.12 -2.96
CA PHE A 38 6.80 17.49 -2.10
C PHE A 38 7.40 17.01 -0.78
N GLN A 39 8.62 16.41 -0.82
CA GLN A 39 9.20 15.72 0.33
C GLN A 39 10.70 15.46 0.14
N ARG A 40 11.37 15.13 1.23
CA ARG A 40 12.74 14.60 1.18
C ARG A 40 12.69 13.11 0.84
N VAL A 41 13.39 12.71 -0.21
CA VAL A 41 13.51 11.32 -0.65
C VAL A 41 14.88 10.80 -0.25
N THR A 42 14.94 9.67 0.44
CA THR A 42 16.17 9.06 0.90
C THR A 42 16.20 7.59 0.52
N ILE A 43 17.30 7.17 -0.12
CA ILE A 43 17.56 5.75 -0.38
C ILE A 43 18.65 5.28 0.58
N ILE A 44 18.36 4.18 1.24
CA ILE A 44 19.29 3.55 2.17
C ILE A 44 19.66 2.15 1.68
N GLU A 45 20.75 1.64 2.24
CA GLU A 45 21.13 0.23 2.10
C GLU A 45 21.35 -0.40 3.46
N SER A 46 20.74 -1.55 3.68
CA SER A 46 20.90 -2.34 4.89
C SER A 46 21.21 -3.80 4.55
N GLU A 47 21.99 -4.45 5.43
CA GLU A 47 22.26 -5.89 5.29
C GLU A 47 20.96 -6.71 5.44
N ARG A 48 20.05 -6.30 6.33
CA ARG A 48 18.82 -7.02 6.65
C ARG A 48 17.79 -6.96 5.54
N TYR A 49 17.49 -5.76 5.01
CA TYR A 49 16.35 -5.53 4.13
C TYR A 49 16.73 -5.15 2.68
N GLY A 50 18.03 -5.08 2.37
CA GLY A 50 18.52 -4.58 1.08
C GLY A 50 18.40 -3.07 1.00
N LYS A 51 18.17 -2.55 -0.20
CA LYS A 51 17.90 -1.12 -0.39
C LYS A 51 16.46 -0.80 0.01
N GLY A 52 16.25 0.41 0.53
CA GLY A 52 14.94 0.88 0.95
C GLY A 52 14.77 2.37 0.71
N LEU A 53 13.51 2.79 0.67
CA LEU A 53 13.04 4.15 0.47
C LEU A 53 12.48 4.72 1.77
N LEU A 54 12.90 5.94 2.10
CA LEU A 54 12.26 6.76 3.12
C LEU A 54 11.76 8.06 2.48
N LEU A 55 10.60 8.51 2.95
CA LEU A 55 10.01 9.82 2.63
C LEU A 55 9.90 10.62 3.92
N ASP A 56 10.53 11.79 3.97
CA ASP A 56 10.65 12.65 5.16
C ASP A 56 11.14 11.93 6.44
N GLY A 57 11.88 10.82 6.25
CA GLY A 57 12.41 10.01 7.33
C GLY A 57 11.51 8.83 7.76
N CYS A 58 10.33 8.70 7.18
CA CYS A 58 9.44 7.56 7.41
C CYS A 58 9.74 6.41 6.44
N TRP A 59 9.70 5.18 6.93
CA TRP A 59 9.94 3.97 6.14
C TRP A 59 8.79 3.70 5.17
N MET A 60 9.09 3.64 3.86
CA MET A 60 8.07 3.35 2.84
C MET A 60 8.17 1.92 2.31
N THR A 61 9.36 1.50 1.86
CA THR A 61 9.53 0.18 1.27
C THR A 61 10.99 -0.28 1.34
N ALA A 62 11.24 -1.59 1.21
CA ALA A 62 12.57 -2.14 1.05
C ALA A 62 12.52 -3.46 0.27
N GLU A 63 13.55 -3.73 -0.53
CA GLU A 63 13.60 -4.85 -1.48
C GLU A 63 13.22 -6.22 -0.90
N ARG A 64 13.57 -6.50 0.37
CA ARG A 64 13.29 -7.81 1.00
C ARG A 64 12.03 -7.83 1.86
N GLN A 65 11.29 -6.70 1.97
CA GLN A 65 10.12 -6.59 2.84
C GLN A 65 8.86 -6.10 2.11
N GLU A 66 9.00 -5.54 0.91
CA GLU A 66 7.93 -4.90 0.17
C GLU A 66 6.70 -5.80 -0.07
N ARG A 67 6.91 -7.11 -0.21
CA ARG A 67 5.81 -8.07 -0.41
C ARG A 67 4.88 -8.19 0.80
N HIS A 68 5.37 -7.89 1.99
CA HIS A 68 4.54 -7.82 3.20
C HIS A 68 3.48 -6.72 3.11
N TYR A 69 3.73 -5.70 2.28
CA TYR A 69 2.81 -4.58 2.06
C TYR A 69 2.00 -4.74 0.75
N HIS A 70 2.67 -4.97 -0.38
CA HIS A 70 2.03 -4.92 -1.68
C HIS A 70 1.09 -6.10 -1.96
N GLU A 71 1.46 -7.32 -1.58
CA GLU A 71 0.60 -8.49 -1.77
C GLU A 71 -0.73 -8.38 -0.97
N PRO A 72 -0.72 -8.02 0.33
CA PRO A 72 -1.94 -7.76 1.08
C PRO A 72 -2.80 -6.61 0.56
N LEU A 73 -2.20 -5.54 0.03
CA LEU A 73 -2.94 -4.41 -0.53
C LEU A 73 -3.68 -4.78 -1.82
N VAL A 74 -3.05 -5.57 -2.69
CA VAL A 74 -3.51 -5.80 -4.06
C VAL A 74 -4.44 -7.01 -4.19
N HIS A 75 -3.99 -8.18 -3.73
CA HIS A 75 -4.65 -9.42 -4.09
C HIS A 75 -6.07 -9.59 -3.53
N PRO A 76 -6.43 -9.13 -2.32
CA PRO A 76 -7.82 -9.21 -1.86
C PRO A 76 -8.79 -8.43 -2.76
N ALA A 77 -8.38 -7.25 -3.26
CA ALA A 77 -9.20 -6.46 -4.16
C ALA A 77 -9.35 -7.13 -5.53
N LEU A 78 -8.23 -7.50 -6.18
CA LEU A 78 -8.27 -8.07 -7.52
C LEU A 78 -8.87 -9.49 -7.55
N CYS A 79 -8.69 -10.27 -6.51
CA CYS A 79 -9.33 -11.58 -6.41
C CYS A 79 -10.82 -11.51 -6.06
N GLY A 80 -11.27 -10.43 -5.41
CA GLY A 80 -12.65 -10.26 -4.97
C GLY A 80 -13.57 -9.55 -5.95
N ALA A 81 -13.07 -8.57 -6.72
CA ALA A 81 -13.85 -7.77 -7.67
C ALA A 81 -14.57 -8.62 -8.73
N GLU A 82 -15.66 -8.11 -9.27
CA GLU A 82 -16.40 -8.81 -10.34
C GLU A 82 -15.56 -8.87 -11.60
N ASP A 83 -15.05 -7.74 -12.06
CA ASP A 83 -14.09 -7.62 -13.15
C ASP A 83 -12.81 -6.95 -12.65
N ILE A 84 -11.73 -7.05 -13.42
CA ILE A 84 -10.42 -6.48 -13.11
C ILE A 84 -9.69 -5.93 -14.33
N GLU A 85 -10.41 -5.65 -15.40
CA GLU A 85 -9.80 -5.20 -16.67
C GLU A 85 -9.09 -3.86 -16.52
N ARG A 86 -9.69 -2.94 -15.75
CA ARG A 86 -9.19 -1.58 -15.57
C ARG A 86 -8.93 -1.29 -14.10
N VAL A 87 -7.67 -0.99 -13.78
CA VAL A 87 -7.21 -0.70 -12.42
C VAL A 87 -6.64 0.72 -12.36
N LEU A 88 -6.96 1.44 -11.30
CA LEU A 88 -6.32 2.71 -10.95
C LEU A 88 -5.51 2.53 -9.67
N VAL A 89 -4.28 2.98 -9.67
CA VAL A 89 -3.43 3.13 -8.49
C VAL A 89 -3.12 4.61 -8.29
N ILE A 90 -3.40 5.15 -7.12
CA ILE A 90 -3.04 6.53 -6.73
C ILE A 90 -1.95 6.45 -5.69
N GLY A 91 -0.79 7.05 -5.97
CA GLY A 91 0.47 6.82 -5.27
C GLY A 91 1.19 5.58 -5.81
N GLY A 92 2.00 4.93 -4.98
CA GLY A 92 2.70 3.69 -5.34
C GLY A 92 3.85 3.90 -6.33
N GLY A 93 4.52 5.06 -6.27
CA GLY A 93 5.62 5.43 -7.17
C GLY A 93 6.84 4.51 -7.10
N ASP A 94 6.88 3.54 -6.19
CA ASP A 94 7.89 2.48 -6.16
C ASP A 94 7.62 1.33 -7.15
N GLY A 95 6.39 1.26 -7.69
CA GLY A 95 5.96 0.29 -8.69
C GLY A 95 5.58 -1.08 -8.12
N GLY A 96 5.67 -1.31 -6.80
CA GLY A 96 5.36 -2.59 -6.19
C GLY A 96 3.89 -2.98 -6.33
N THR A 97 2.99 -2.04 -6.04
CA THR A 97 1.54 -2.21 -6.23
C THR A 97 1.21 -2.46 -7.70
N ALA A 98 1.81 -1.71 -8.63
CA ALA A 98 1.62 -1.92 -10.06
C ALA A 98 2.09 -3.31 -10.50
N ARG A 99 3.26 -3.76 -10.04
CA ARG A 99 3.79 -5.10 -10.31
C ARG A 99 2.80 -6.18 -9.85
N GLU A 100 2.28 -6.08 -8.63
CA GLU A 100 1.33 -7.08 -8.13
C GLU A 100 -0.01 -7.04 -8.89
N CYS A 101 -0.50 -5.87 -9.30
CA CYS A 101 -1.69 -5.78 -10.17
C CYS A 101 -1.46 -6.48 -11.51
N LEU A 102 -0.33 -6.25 -12.16
CA LEU A 102 -0.01 -6.78 -13.49
C LEU A 102 0.26 -8.31 -13.49
N ARG A 103 0.45 -8.93 -12.33
CA ARG A 103 0.49 -10.39 -12.19
C ARG A 103 -0.86 -11.05 -12.47
N HIS A 104 -1.96 -10.31 -12.38
CA HIS A 104 -3.28 -10.81 -12.73
C HIS A 104 -3.49 -10.76 -14.26
N PRO A 105 -3.69 -11.91 -14.93
CA PRO A 105 -3.85 -11.93 -16.38
C PRO A 105 -5.07 -11.17 -16.90
N GLY A 106 -6.09 -11.00 -16.04
CA GLY A 106 -7.31 -10.24 -16.38
C GLY A 106 -7.15 -8.72 -16.36
N VAL A 107 -6.04 -8.19 -15.85
CA VAL A 107 -5.74 -6.76 -15.91
C VAL A 107 -5.29 -6.42 -17.34
N CYS A 108 -6.07 -5.57 -18.01
CA CYS A 108 -5.82 -5.13 -19.38
C CYS A 108 -5.30 -3.69 -19.45
N HIS A 109 -5.58 -2.89 -18.42
CA HIS A 109 -5.16 -1.50 -18.35
C HIS A 109 -4.96 -1.09 -16.88
N LEU A 110 -3.79 -0.55 -16.58
CA LEU A 110 -3.42 -0.05 -15.26
C LEU A 110 -2.93 1.40 -15.39
N ASP A 111 -3.70 2.33 -14.83
CA ASP A 111 -3.25 3.71 -14.62
C ASP A 111 -2.61 3.82 -13.22
N LEU A 112 -1.39 4.35 -13.14
CA LEU A 112 -0.74 4.75 -11.89
C LEU A 112 -0.49 6.25 -11.91
N VAL A 113 -0.98 6.94 -10.87
CA VAL A 113 -0.83 8.39 -10.71
C VAL A 113 0.00 8.71 -9.48
N GLU A 114 1.24 9.11 -9.68
CA GLU A 114 2.18 9.46 -8.62
C GLU A 114 2.51 10.95 -8.67
N ILE A 115 2.45 11.63 -7.53
CA ILE A 115 2.66 13.07 -7.46
C ILE A 115 4.14 13.45 -7.56
N ASP A 116 5.03 12.60 -7.04
CA ASP A 116 6.45 12.91 -6.90
C ASP A 116 7.31 12.21 -7.98
N PRO A 117 7.77 12.95 -9.02
CA PRO A 117 8.61 12.37 -10.05
C PRO A 117 9.95 11.82 -9.52
N LEU A 118 10.46 12.37 -8.40
CA LEU A 118 11.72 11.90 -7.81
C LEU A 118 11.55 10.51 -7.20
N VAL A 119 10.40 10.21 -6.60
CA VAL A 119 10.08 8.88 -6.08
C VAL A 119 10.11 7.86 -7.22
N VAL A 120 9.48 8.16 -8.36
CA VAL A 120 9.46 7.28 -9.54
C VAL A 120 10.86 7.06 -10.09
N GLU A 121 11.59 8.16 -10.33
CA GLU A 121 12.95 8.11 -10.88
C GLU A 121 13.88 7.27 -9.99
N TRP A 122 13.86 7.53 -8.69
CA TRP A 122 14.78 6.87 -7.76
C TRP A 122 14.36 5.41 -7.47
N SER A 123 13.10 5.11 -7.55
CA SER A 123 12.63 3.72 -7.45
C SER A 123 13.10 2.89 -8.65
N GLN A 124 13.00 3.44 -9.86
CA GLN A 124 13.53 2.78 -11.06
C GLN A 124 15.07 2.62 -11.00
N LEU A 125 15.78 3.63 -10.51
CA LEU A 125 17.23 3.63 -10.46
C LEU A 125 17.80 2.76 -9.33
N HIS A 126 17.25 2.87 -8.13
CA HIS A 126 17.85 2.29 -6.92
C HIS A 126 17.13 1.03 -6.44
N LEU A 127 15.83 0.88 -6.73
CA LEU A 127 14.96 -0.21 -6.27
C LEU A 127 14.32 -1.00 -7.44
N PRO A 128 15.06 -1.31 -8.52
CA PRO A 128 14.46 -1.88 -9.72
C PRO A 128 13.74 -3.22 -9.49
N SER A 129 14.10 -3.95 -8.43
CA SER A 129 13.47 -5.22 -8.06
C SER A 129 12.04 -5.06 -7.54
N ILE A 130 11.67 -3.88 -6.99
CA ILE A 130 10.35 -3.63 -6.43
C ILE A 130 9.32 -3.50 -7.55
N GLY A 131 9.49 -2.56 -8.46
CA GLY A 131 8.61 -2.41 -9.63
C GLY A 131 8.78 -3.54 -10.65
N GLY A 132 9.97 -4.17 -10.69
CA GLY A 132 10.25 -5.26 -11.62
C GLY A 132 9.97 -4.88 -13.07
N GLY A 133 9.23 -5.73 -13.77
CA GLY A 133 8.86 -5.52 -15.17
C GLY A 133 7.71 -4.54 -15.41
N CYS A 134 7.09 -3.97 -14.37
CA CYS A 134 5.89 -3.13 -14.54
C CYS A 134 6.17 -1.91 -15.45
N TRP A 135 7.36 -1.31 -15.33
CA TRP A 135 7.75 -0.11 -16.08
C TRP A 135 7.77 -0.29 -17.61
N SER A 136 7.86 -1.52 -18.08
CA SER A 136 7.86 -1.86 -19.52
C SER A 136 6.63 -2.68 -19.96
N ASP A 137 5.69 -2.94 -19.07
CA ASP A 137 4.47 -3.68 -19.38
C ASP A 137 3.54 -2.79 -20.25
N PRO A 138 3.08 -3.25 -21.42
CA PRO A 138 2.25 -2.43 -22.30
C PRO A 138 0.88 -2.08 -21.73
N ARG A 139 0.47 -2.74 -20.65
CA ARG A 139 -0.78 -2.44 -19.93
C ARG A 139 -0.63 -1.31 -18.91
N PHE A 140 0.62 -0.94 -18.56
CA PHE A 140 0.94 0.04 -17.54
C PHE A 140 1.04 1.46 -18.11
N HIS A 141 0.36 2.40 -17.47
CA HIS A 141 0.34 3.81 -17.83
C HIS A 141 0.65 4.67 -16.61
N LEU A 142 1.85 5.25 -16.59
CA LEU A 142 2.28 6.17 -15.52
C LEU A 142 1.89 7.61 -15.88
N THR A 143 1.26 8.28 -14.94
CA THR A 143 1.06 9.74 -14.95
C THR A 143 1.73 10.34 -13.71
N VAL A 144 2.68 11.25 -13.93
CA VAL A 144 3.21 12.09 -12.86
C VAL A 144 2.25 13.26 -12.65
N GLY A 145 1.56 13.30 -11.49
CA GLY A 145 0.55 14.31 -11.23
C GLY A 145 -0.23 14.08 -9.95
N ASP A 146 -1.17 14.99 -9.70
CA ASP A 146 -2.04 14.98 -8.53
C ASP A 146 -3.16 13.93 -8.68
N GLY A 147 -3.12 12.87 -7.86
CA GLY A 147 -4.12 11.81 -7.83
C GLY A 147 -5.52 12.27 -7.40
N ILE A 148 -5.63 13.33 -6.59
CA ILE A 148 -6.91 13.92 -6.19
C ILE A 148 -7.55 14.59 -7.40
N ALA A 149 -6.76 15.39 -8.13
CA ALA A 149 -7.22 16.02 -9.35
C ALA A 149 -7.58 15.00 -10.42
N TRP A 150 -6.80 13.93 -10.57
CA TRP A 150 -7.11 12.80 -11.45
C TRP A 150 -8.46 12.17 -11.10
N ALA A 151 -8.65 11.81 -9.83
CA ALA A 151 -9.90 11.21 -9.38
C ALA A 151 -11.13 12.10 -9.63
N ALA A 152 -11.00 13.41 -9.47
CA ALA A 152 -12.08 14.35 -9.73
C ALA A 152 -12.45 14.47 -11.22
N GLN A 153 -11.47 14.35 -12.13
CA GLN A 153 -11.62 14.56 -13.57
C GLN A 153 -11.96 13.29 -14.35
N ALA A 154 -11.52 12.12 -13.86
CA ALA A 154 -11.77 10.86 -14.54
C ALA A 154 -13.28 10.56 -14.62
N PRO A 155 -13.75 9.92 -15.72
CA PRO A 155 -15.16 9.58 -15.88
C PRO A 155 -15.69 8.68 -14.76
N ALA A 156 -16.95 8.82 -14.39
CA ALA A 156 -17.60 7.89 -13.47
C ALA A 156 -17.62 6.46 -14.05
N ALA A 157 -17.59 5.44 -13.19
CA ALA A 157 -17.66 4.02 -13.57
C ALA A 157 -16.59 3.65 -14.64
N SER A 158 -15.34 4.10 -14.45
CA SER A 158 -14.23 3.88 -15.39
C SER A 158 -13.26 2.79 -14.95
N TYR A 159 -13.29 2.38 -13.67
CA TYR A 159 -12.37 1.38 -13.13
C TYR A 159 -13.11 0.26 -12.41
N ASP A 160 -12.56 -0.94 -12.50
CA ASP A 160 -13.04 -2.12 -11.77
C ASP A 160 -12.43 -2.17 -10.36
N VAL A 161 -11.18 -1.70 -10.22
CA VAL A 161 -10.49 -1.61 -8.93
C VAL A 161 -9.78 -0.27 -8.83
N VAL A 162 -9.93 0.38 -7.68
CA VAL A 162 -9.19 1.59 -7.31
C VAL A 162 -8.38 1.29 -6.05
N ILE A 163 -7.07 1.47 -6.13
CA ILE A 163 -6.13 1.27 -5.02
C ILE A 163 -5.49 2.61 -4.69
N VAL A 164 -5.52 2.99 -3.41
CA VAL A 164 -4.77 4.15 -2.90
C VAL A 164 -3.58 3.65 -2.10
N ASP A 165 -2.42 3.85 -2.68
CA ASP A 165 -1.11 3.45 -2.15
C ASP A 165 -0.32 4.73 -1.79
N GLY A 166 -0.91 5.49 -0.88
CA GLY A 166 -0.34 6.75 -0.38
C GLY A 166 0.52 6.55 0.85
N SER A 167 1.42 7.48 1.12
CA SER A 167 2.10 7.62 2.40
C SER A 167 1.11 7.97 3.53
N ASP A 168 1.61 8.11 4.76
CA ASP A 168 0.82 8.50 5.91
C ASP A 168 0.03 9.81 5.64
N PRO A 169 -1.13 10.04 6.30
CA PRO A 169 -1.99 11.20 6.06
C PRO A 169 -1.36 12.50 6.58
N ALA A 170 -0.20 12.84 6.05
CA ALA A 170 0.57 14.05 6.31
C ALA A 170 1.15 14.58 4.99
N GLY A 171 1.42 15.90 4.94
CA GLY A 171 2.02 16.52 3.77
C GLY A 171 1.23 16.26 2.48
N PRO A 172 1.86 15.75 1.41
CA PRO A 172 1.21 15.54 0.11
C PRO A 172 0.03 14.57 0.15
N ALA A 173 0.03 13.61 1.07
CA ALA A 173 -1.00 12.57 1.19
C ALA A 173 -2.19 12.96 2.07
N GLU A 174 -2.15 14.09 2.80
CA GLU A 174 -3.23 14.49 3.71
C GLU A 174 -4.61 14.52 3.02
N GLY A 175 -4.64 14.96 1.77
CA GLY A 175 -5.86 15.03 0.96
C GLY A 175 -6.46 13.69 0.55
N LEU A 176 -5.71 12.59 0.65
CA LEU A 176 -6.14 11.23 0.26
C LEU A 176 -7.00 10.53 1.32
N PHE A 177 -7.13 11.09 2.52
CA PHE A 177 -7.81 10.47 3.66
C PHE A 177 -9.07 11.24 4.09
N ASN A 178 -9.78 11.87 3.15
CA ASN A 178 -10.99 12.62 3.46
C ASN A 178 -12.20 12.13 2.67
N ARG A 179 -13.39 12.55 3.13
CA ARG A 179 -14.68 12.15 2.55
C ARG A 179 -14.79 12.48 1.06
N ALA A 180 -14.42 13.70 0.69
CA ALA A 180 -14.57 14.16 -0.70
C ALA A 180 -13.75 13.30 -1.67
N PHE A 181 -12.53 12.94 -1.28
CA PHE A 181 -11.69 12.05 -2.09
C PHE A 181 -12.24 10.62 -2.16
N PHE A 182 -12.68 10.04 -1.05
CA PHE A 182 -13.25 8.70 -1.05
C PHE A 182 -14.57 8.63 -1.84
N GLU A 183 -15.38 9.69 -1.83
CA GLU A 183 -16.58 9.80 -2.67
C GLU A 183 -16.20 9.83 -4.17
N GLN A 184 -15.11 10.51 -4.55
CA GLN A 184 -14.60 10.45 -5.91
C GLN A 184 -14.12 9.03 -6.26
N CYS A 185 -13.36 8.38 -5.39
CA CYS A 185 -12.93 6.99 -5.63
C CYS A 185 -14.13 6.05 -5.81
N ARG A 186 -15.17 6.18 -4.95
CA ARG A 186 -16.42 5.41 -5.11
C ARG A 186 -17.09 5.68 -6.46
N ARG A 187 -17.15 6.95 -6.89
CA ARG A 187 -17.74 7.36 -8.19
C ARG A 187 -17.03 6.71 -9.39
N LEU A 188 -15.72 6.50 -9.27
CA LEU A 188 -14.91 5.89 -10.31
C LEU A 188 -15.18 4.40 -10.50
N LEU A 189 -15.69 3.70 -9.47
CA LEU A 189 -15.93 2.27 -9.52
C LEU A 189 -17.10 1.93 -10.47
N ARG A 190 -16.88 0.91 -11.28
CA ARG A 190 -17.92 0.19 -12.01
C ARG A 190 -18.77 -0.63 -11.04
N PRO A 191 -19.99 -1.05 -11.44
CA PRO A 191 -20.76 -2.03 -10.68
C PRO A 191 -19.90 -3.28 -10.39
N GLY A 192 -19.95 -3.77 -9.15
CA GLY A 192 -19.09 -4.89 -8.71
C GLY A 192 -17.63 -4.57 -8.44
N GLY A 193 -17.23 -3.30 -8.61
CA GLY A 193 -15.86 -2.83 -8.39
C GLY A 193 -15.48 -2.72 -6.91
N LEU A 194 -14.18 -2.72 -6.63
CA LEU A 194 -13.61 -2.67 -5.29
C LEU A 194 -12.64 -1.50 -5.10
N PHE A 195 -12.63 -0.97 -3.89
CA PHE A 195 -11.66 0.00 -3.41
C PHE A 195 -10.74 -0.65 -2.37
N ALA A 196 -9.45 -0.29 -2.40
CA ALA A 196 -8.47 -0.67 -1.39
C ALA A 196 -7.57 0.51 -1.04
N THR A 197 -7.18 0.61 0.23
CA THR A 197 -6.18 1.59 0.68
C THR A 197 -5.40 1.05 1.88
N GLN A 198 -4.18 1.52 2.07
CA GLN A 198 -3.54 1.40 3.36
C GLN A 198 -4.37 2.16 4.41
N SER A 199 -4.39 1.70 5.65
CA SER A 199 -5.19 2.31 6.72
C SER A 199 -4.47 2.31 8.06
N GLU A 200 -3.17 2.46 8.03
CA GLU A 200 -2.28 2.69 9.16
C GLU A 200 -2.12 1.51 10.12
N SER A 201 -1.17 1.67 11.04
CA SER A 201 -1.01 0.77 12.16
C SER A 201 -2.14 0.97 13.18
N PRO A 202 -2.89 -0.10 13.54
CA PRO A 202 -3.91 -0.01 14.57
C PRO A 202 -3.33 0.19 15.98
N GLU A 203 -2.01 0.11 16.14
CA GLU A 203 -1.29 0.38 17.39
C GLU A 203 -0.63 1.77 17.37
N ALA A 204 0.25 2.02 16.41
CA ALA A 204 1.03 3.26 16.37
C ALA A 204 0.17 4.47 15.96
N PHE A 205 -0.83 4.27 15.08
CA PHE A 205 -1.69 5.32 14.50
C PHE A 205 -3.18 5.05 14.70
N ARG A 206 -3.54 4.56 15.89
CA ARG A 206 -4.87 4.04 16.20
C ARG A 206 -6.02 4.97 15.82
N GLU A 207 -5.92 6.26 16.10
CA GLU A 207 -7.00 7.23 15.84
C GLU A 207 -7.23 7.39 14.33
N VAL A 208 -6.14 7.49 13.56
CA VAL A 208 -6.19 7.60 12.10
C VAL A 208 -6.79 6.32 11.51
N HIS A 209 -6.32 5.16 11.96
CA HIS A 209 -6.86 3.86 11.54
C HIS A 209 -8.38 3.78 11.74
N LEU A 210 -8.85 4.05 12.95
CA LEU A 210 -10.29 3.98 13.27
C LEU A 210 -11.12 4.98 12.47
N ALA A 211 -10.62 6.22 12.31
CA ALA A 211 -11.30 7.25 11.53
C ALA A 211 -11.41 6.86 10.06
N THR A 212 -10.32 6.34 9.47
CA THR A 212 -10.30 5.90 8.07
C THR A 212 -11.28 4.77 7.81
N VAL A 213 -11.29 3.72 8.64
CA VAL A 213 -12.22 2.58 8.48
C VAL A 213 -13.68 3.02 8.62
N LYS A 214 -14.00 3.85 9.62
CA LYS A 214 -15.37 4.37 9.81
C LYS A 214 -15.81 5.22 8.64
N LEU A 215 -14.95 6.13 8.17
CA LEU A 215 -15.25 6.98 7.02
C LEU A 215 -15.47 6.18 5.74
N LEU A 216 -14.68 5.14 5.51
CA LEU A 216 -14.87 4.24 4.36
C LEU A 216 -16.19 3.46 4.45
N ARG A 217 -16.61 3.01 5.64
CA ARG A 217 -17.94 2.41 5.84
C ARG A 217 -19.08 3.37 5.51
N GLU A 218 -18.96 4.62 5.95
CA GLU A 218 -19.95 5.66 5.64
C GLU A 218 -20.04 5.96 4.14
N VAL A 219 -18.88 6.05 3.47
CA VAL A 219 -18.84 6.39 2.05
C VAL A 219 -19.27 5.22 1.17
N PHE A 220 -18.75 4.02 1.40
CA PHE A 220 -18.98 2.87 0.50
C PHE A 220 -20.15 1.99 0.91
N GLY A 221 -20.54 1.97 2.19
CA GLY A 221 -21.56 1.07 2.73
C GLY A 221 -20.95 -0.20 3.35
N HIS A 222 -19.95 -0.79 2.72
CA HIS A 222 -19.20 -1.94 3.24
C HIS A 222 -17.72 -1.61 3.23
N ALA A 223 -17.07 -1.72 4.39
CA ALA A 223 -15.62 -1.62 4.50
C ALA A 223 -15.10 -2.42 5.70
N ASP A 224 -14.07 -3.23 5.47
CA ASP A 224 -13.42 -4.03 6.49
C ASP A 224 -11.89 -3.86 6.42
N PRO A 225 -11.24 -3.69 7.58
CA PRO A 225 -9.80 -3.73 7.66
C PRO A 225 -9.28 -5.18 7.61
N LEU A 226 -8.14 -5.36 6.96
CA LEU A 226 -7.33 -6.56 6.97
C LEU A 226 -6.04 -6.24 7.70
N TYR A 227 -5.60 -7.12 8.60
CA TYR A 227 -4.41 -6.91 9.42
C TYR A 227 -3.27 -7.84 9.04
N GLY A 228 -2.06 -7.30 8.98
CA GLY A 228 -0.87 -8.05 8.65
C GLY A 228 0.39 -7.42 9.22
N TRP A 229 1.54 -8.01 8.88
CA TRP A 229 2.84 -7.59 9.36
C TRP A 229 3.64 -6.92 8.24
N VAL A 230 4.10 -5.70 8.48
CA VAL A 230 5.12 -5.02 7.69
C VAL A 230 6.31 -4.75 8.62
N PRO A 231 7.28 -5.66 8.68
CA PRO A 231 8.30 -5.69 9.74
C PRO A 231 9.14 -4.44 9.90
N MET A 232 9.23 -3.60 8.85
CA MET A 232 10.01 -2.37 8.88
C MET A 232 9.22 -1.15 9.36
N TYR A 233 7.89 -1.23 9.41
CA TYR A 233 7.04 -0.11 9.82
C TYR A 233 6.91 0.01 11.34
N PRO A 234 6.54 1.19 11.88
CA PRO A 234 6.27 1.35 13.30
C PRO A 234 5.32 0.29 13.84
N SER A 235 5.66 -0.31 14.97
CA SER A 235 5.03 -1.49 15.57
C SER A 235 5.11 -2.79 14.77
N GLY A 236 5.42 -2.76 13.47
CA GLY A 236 5.35 -3.92 12.56
C GLY A 236 3.94 -4.41 12.26
N TRP A 237 2.92 -3.93 12.93
CA TRP A 237 1.53 -4.32 12.73
C TRP A 237 0.81 -3.26 11.89
N TRP A 238 0.32 -3.67 10.72
CA TRP A 238 -0.25 -2.77 9.72
C TRP A 238 -1.65 -3.18 9.32
N SER A 239 -2.36 -2.28 8.63
CA SER A 239 -3.68 -2.59 8.10
C SER A 239 -3.91 -2.02 6.70
N TRP A 240 -4.77 -2.70 5.97
CA TRP A 240 -5.33 -2.28 4.70
C TRP A 240 -6.85 -2.37 4.80
N THR A 241 -7.55 -1.36 4.33
CA THR A 241 -9.02 -1.38 4.34
C THR A 241 -9.54 -1.54 2.93
N PHE A 242 -10.43 -2.51 2.77
CA PHE A 242 -11.12 -2.79 1.52
C PHE A 242 -12.56 -2.33 1.64
N ALA A 243 -13.08 -1.70 0.58
CA ALA A 243 -14.43 -1.17 0.58
C ALA A 243 -15.18 -1.45 -0.74
N ALA A 244 -16.50 -1.57 -0.66
CA ALA A 244 -17.35 -1.83 -1.82
C ALA A 244 -18.76 -1.29 -1.61
N PRO A 245 -19.43 -0.77 -2.67
CA PRO A 245 -20.85 -0.38 -2.58
C PRO A 245 -21.81 -1.58 -2.45
N ASP A 246 -21.46 -2.71 -3.07
CA ASP A 246 -22.38 -3.83 -3.34
C ASP A 246 -22.12 -5.06 -2.45
N GLY A 247 -21.36 -4.91 -1.36
CA GLY A 247 -21.06 -5.99 -0.42
C GLY A 247 -19.58 -6.39 -0.36
N PRO A 248 -19.17 -7.10 0.69
CA PRO A 248 -17.77 -7.33 1.03
C PRO A 248 -17.11 -8.47 0.22
N ARG A 249 -17.14 -8.39 -1.11
CA ARG A 249 -16.57 -9.41 -2.02
C ARG A 249 -15.07 -9.62 -1.80
N TYR A 250 -14.35 -8.60 -1.35
CA TYR A 250 -12.93 -8.67 -0.99
C TYR A 250 -12.61 -9.71 0.09
N ARG A 251 -13.59 -10.16 0.87
CA ARG A 251 -13.38 -11.20 1.90
C ARG A 251 -13.21 -12.61 1.32
N THR A 252 -13.75 -12.84 0.11
CA THR A 252 -13.77 -14.18 -0.51
C THR A 252 -13.12 -14.12 -1.89
N PRO A 253 -11.83 -14.51 -2.00
CA PRO A 253 -11.15 -14.50 -3.29
C PRO A 253 -11.77 -15.53 -4.25
N ARG A 254 -11.91 -15.15 -5.52
CA ARG A 254 -12.32 -16.06 -6.59
C ARG A 254 -11.22 -17.09 -6.81
N PRO A 255 -11.54 -18.41 -6.77
CA PRO A 255 -10.52 -19.46 -6.81
C PRO A 255 -9.61 -19.42 -8.04
N GLU A 256 -10.15 -19.12 -9.22
CA GLU A 256 -9.40 -19.04 -10.47
C GLU A 256 -8.39 -17.88 -10.47
N ARG A 257 -8.77 -16.72 -9.94
CA ARG A 257 -7.86 -15.56 -9.82
C ARG A 257 -6.79 -15.80 -8.77
N ALA A 258 -7.20 -16.38 -7.63
CA ALA A 258 -6.27 -16.75 -6.59
C ALA A 258 -5.22 -17.76 -7.09
N ALA A 259 -5.64 -18.78 -7.82
CA ALA A 259 -4.74 -19.77 -8.38
C ALA A 259 -3.74 -19.17 -9.39
N ALA A 260 -4.16 -18.14 -10.15
CA ALA A 260 -3.29 -17.52 -11.15
C ALA A 260 -2.08 -16.77 -10.52
N VAL A 261 -2.17 -16.32 -9.28
CA VAL A 261 -1.13 -15.50 -8.63
C VAL A 261 -0.48 -16.15 -7.41
N ALA A 262 -1.15 -17.12 -6.76
CA ALA A 262 -0.75 -17.64 -5.45
C ALA A 262 0.65 -18.28 -5.44
N GLU A 263 1.05 -18.98 -6.51
CA GLU A 263 2.37 -19.63 -6.59
C GLU A 263 3.53 -18.63 -6.47
N GLY A 264 3.35 -17.41 -6.98
CA GLY A 264 4.38 -16.36 -6.91
C GLY A 264 4.28 -15.46 -5.68
N CYS A 265 3.29 -15.64 -4.80
CA CYS A 265 3.15 -14.86 -3.56
C CYS A 265 4.02 -15.45 -2.44
N GLN A 266 4.59 -14.56 -1.63
CA GLN A 266 5.37 -14.94 -0.46
C GLN A 266 4.58 -14.78 0.85
N ILE A 267 3.64 -13.86 0.88
CA ILE A 267 2.85 -13.49 2.05
C ILE A 267 1.38 -13.84 1.85
N TRP A 268 0.81 -13.39 0.74
CA TRP A 268 -0.61 -13.57 0.49
C TRP A 268 -0.96 -15.00 0.05
N SER A 269 -2.05 -15.51 0.61
CA SER A 269 -2.78 -16.68 0.11
C SER A 269 -4.25 -16.54 0.50
N PRO A 270 -5.19 -17.26 -0.14
CA PRO A 270 -6.60 -17.25 0.27
C PRO A 270 -6.82 -17.60 1.75
N ARG A 271 -6.03 -18.54 2.28
CA ARG A 271 -6.09 -18.94 3.69
C ARG A 271 -5.58 -17.85 4.62
N TRP A 272 -4.46 -17.20 4.25
CA TRP A 272 -3.92 -16.08 5.01
C TRP A 272 -4.91 -14.91 5.02
N GLN A 273 -5.47 -14.54 3.86
CA GLN A 273 -6.45 -13.47 3.74
C GLN A 273 -7.67 -13.70 4.64
N HIS A 274 -8.22 -14.92 4.64
CA HIS A 274 -9.33 -15.25 5.53
C HIS A 274 -8.98 -15.01 7.00
N GLY A 275 -7.84 -15.53 7.46
CA GLY A 275 -7.37 -15.30 8.83
C GLY A 275 -7.08 -13.83 9.16
N ALA A 276 -6.52 -13.08 8.21
CA ALA A 276 -6.17 -11.68 8.38
C ALA A 276 -7.40 -10.76 8.52
N PHE A 277 -8.52 -11.07 7.85
CA PHE A 277 -9.79 -10.38 8.07
C PHE A 277 -10.48 -10.75 9.40
N GLU A 278 -10.25 -11.95 9.91
CA GLU A 278 -10.83 -12.41 11.18
C GLU A 278 -9.98 -12.06 12.42
N ALA A 279 -8.70 -11.74 12.23
CA ALA A 279 -7.77 -11.45 13.32
C ALA A 279 -7.90 -10.02 13.86
N ILE A 280 -9.12 -9.59 14.16
CA ILE A 280 -9.41 -8.25 14.70
C ILE A 280 -9.32 -8.31 16.23
N PRO A 281 -8.41 -7.55 16.88
CA PRO A 281 -8.39 -7.47 18.34
C PRO A 281 -9.70 -6.89 18.89
N ALA A 282 -10.22 -7.48 19.94
CA ALA A 282 -11.49 -7.11 20.54
C ALA A 282 -11.60 -5.61 20.91
N ALA A 283 -10.48 -4.95 21.23
CA ALA A 283 -10.46 -3.52 21.54
C ALA A 283 -10.63 -2.65 20.29
N ILE A 284 -10.08 -3.08 19.15
CA ILE A 284 -10.26 -2.43 17.85
C ILE A 284 -11.69 -2.66 17.35
N GLU A 285 -12.15 -3.91 17.39
CA GLU A 285 -13.50 -4.29 16.99
C GLU A 285 -14.57 -3.45 17.71
N ARG A 286 -14.50 -3.36 19.05
CA ARG A 286 -15.42 -2.50 19.82
C ARG A 286 -15.33 -1.03 19.41
N ALA A 287 -14.13 -0.52 19.18
CA ALA A 287 -13.95 0.89 18.77
C ALA A 287 -14.46 1.19 17.37
N LEU A 288 -14.47 0.20 16.47
CA LEU A 288 -15.04 0.33 15.12
C LEU A 288 -16.59 0.29 15.12
N HIS A 289 -17.22 -0.20 16.19
CA HIS A 289 -18.67 -0.28 16.35
C HIS A 289 -19.23 0.78 17.30
N SER A 290 -18.40 1.54 17.99
CA SER A 290 -18.79 2.71 18.81
C SER A 290 -18.85 3.98 17.97
#